data_96412bd0827c7ddead4849340df38db1
#
_entry.id   96412bd0827c7ddead4849340df38db1
#
_cell.length_a   1.000
_cell.length_b   1.000
_cell.length_c   1.000
_cell.angle_alpha   90.00
_cell.angle_beta   90.00
_cell.angle_gamma   90.00
#
_symmetry.space_group_name_H-M   'P 1'
#
loop_
_entity.id
_entity.type
_entity.pdbx_description
1 polymer ?
#
loop_
_entity_poly.entity_id
_entity_poly.type
_entity_poly.pdbx_seq_one_letter_code
_entity_poly.pdbx_strand_id
1 'polypeptide(L)'
;WIESIQLTKGTGSVVNGFESIAGQINVELKKPESAEKLLGNIYVNDQGKTDLNLNVATKLNEKWATALLLHDNFMNNALDMNMDGFKDMPTGNTFSLVNRYKYDNSNGVLAQFGVKVLNDQKVGGETSFNENSDKYTQNRYGLAINTQRYELFGKLGYVFPQQKFKSIGLQFNASDYQQASYFGLTNYNANQQSFFTNLIYQSIINSTIHKFRTGFSFQYDKYNEDYNLNSYVRKEIVPGTFFEYTYTPNDQWSLVAGIRGDNNNIYGSFITPRLNIRYEPVIGTVFRLSAGKGQRTANIFAENNSLFVSQRSLMIMGQNNSGAYSLNPEISWNKGISLDQKFNVFNNPATLSLDY
;
A
#
# COMPACT_ATOMS: atom_id res chain seq x y z
N TRP A 1 -0.83 -16.43 -1.32
CA TRP A 1 0.14 -15.49 -0.74
C TRP A 1 -0.39 -14.78 0.50
N ILE A 2 -1.67 -14.40 0.52
CA ILE A 2 -2.28 -13.57 1.56
C ILE A 2 -2.78 -14.47 2.68
N GLU A 3 -2.41 -14.15 3.93
CA GLU A 3 -2.94 -14.78 5.14
C GLU A 3 -4.15 -14.01 5.67
N SER A 4 -4.04 -12.66 5.67
CA SER A 4 -5.14 -11.80 6.11
C SER A 4 -5.10 -10.42 5.43
N ILE A 5 -6.28 -9.82 5.29
CA ILE A 5 -6.46 -8.43 4.86
C ILE A 5 -7.20 -7.71 6.00
N GLN A 6 -6.59 -6.66 6.51
CA GLN A 6 -7.17 -5.83 7.56
C GLN A 6 -7.52 -4.47 6.96
N LEU A 7 -8.76 -4.08 7.05
CA LEU A 7 -9.27 -2.80 6.58
C LEU A 7 -9.57 -1.89 7.78
N THR A 8 -8.89 -0.76 7.85
CA THR A 8 -9.19 0.29 8.81
C THR A 8 -9.89 1.44 8.08
N LYS A 9 -11.11 1.78 8.48
CA LYS A 9 -11.84 2.94 7.99
C LYS A 9 -11.42 4.19 8.76
N GLY A 10 -11.44 5.35 8.12
CA GLY A 10 -11.04 6.62 8.72
C GLY A 10 -9.54 6.81 8.83
N THR A 11 -9.10 7.65 9.75
CA THR A 11 -7.67 7.94 9.93
C THR A 11 -6.94 6.78 10.59
N GLY A 12 -5.83 6.35 10.00
CA GLY A 12 -4.95 5.32 10.57
C GLY A 12 -4.12 5.84 11.76
N SER A 13 -3.21 5.00 12.29
CA SER A 13 -2.26 5.39 13.34
C SER A 13 -1.23 6.41 12.81
N VAL A 14 -0.82 7.37 13.64
CA VAL A 14 0.28 8.30 13.32
C VAL A 14 1.63 7.60 13.11
N VAL A 15 1.78 6.39 13.63
CA VAL A 15 2.96 5.53 13.45
C VAL A 15 3.16 5.16 11.98
N ASN A 16 2.08 5.04 11.21
CA ASN A 16 2.08 4.55 9.83
C ASN A 16 2.31 5.66 8.76
N GLY A 17 2.63 6.88 9.21
CA GLY A 17 2.92 7.99 8.30
C GLY A 17 1.85 9.09 8.33
N PHE A 18 2.07 10.12 7.54
CA PHE A 18 1.24 11.34 7.49
C PHE A 18 0.15 11.29 6.40
N GLU A 19 0.26 10.38 5.44
CA GLU A 19 -0.60 10.33 4.25
C GLU A 19 -1.91 9.55 4.45
N SER A 20 -2.07 8.80 5.56
CA SER A 20 -3.28 8.00 5.81
C SER A 20 -4.49 8.90 6.10
N ILE A 21 -5.28 9.19 5.08
CA ILE A 21 -6.41 10.14 5.12
C ILE A 21 -7.74 9.39 5.21
N ALA A 22 -8.01 8.50 4.26
CA ALA A 22 -9.34 7.88 4.09
C ALA A 22 -9.45 6.48 4.70
N GLY A 23 -8.32 5.84 4.98
CA GLY A 23 -8.26 4.49 5.52
C GLY A 23 -6.91 3.84 5.32
N GLN A 24 -6.80 2.59 5.76
CA GLN A 24 -5.60 1.79 5.62
C GLN A 24 -5.97 0.35 5.29
N ILE A 25 -5.33 -0.20 4.27
CA ILE A 25 -5.39 -1.62 3.94
C ILE A 25 -4.05 -2.24 4.36
N ASN A 26 -4.09 -3.15 5.32
CA ASN A 26 -2.92 -3.93 5.71
C ASN A 26 -3.07 -5.34 5.17
N VAL A 27 -2.13 -5.75 4.33
CA VAL A 27 -2.09 -7.10 3.73
C VAL A 27 -0.98 -7.87 4.42
N GLU A 28 -1.34 -8.94 5.10
CA GLU A 28 -0.39 -9.84 5.74
C GLU A 28 -0.16 -11.06 4.83
N LEU A 29 1.09 -11.26 4.44
CA LEU A 29 1.48 -12.42 3.64
C LEU A 29 1.66 -13.64 4.55
N LYS A 30 1.41 -14.84 4.02
CA LYS A 30 1.65 -16.12 4.70
C LYS A 30 3.03 -16.14 5.36
N LYS A 31 3.06 -16.60 6.62
CA LYS A 31 4.29 -16.59 7.44
C LYS A 31 5.16 -17.80 7.08
N PRO A 32 6.47 -17.62 6.92
CA PRO A 32 7.37 -18.71 6.54
C PRO A 32 7.32 -19.93 7.46
N GLU A 33 7.07 -19.72 8.78
CA GLU A 33 7.06 -20.78 9.77
C GLU A 33 5.76 -21.58 9.85
N SER A 34 4.66 -21.04 9.31
CA SER A 34 3.32 -21.65 9.39
C SER A 34 2.67 -21.92 8.03
N ALA A 35 3.27 -21.42 6.94
CA ALA A 35 2.77 -21.69 5.60
C ALA A 35 2.95 -23.17 5.20
N GLU A 36 2.16 -23.61 4.24
CA GLU A 36 2.30 -24.92 3.61
C GLU A 36 3.72 -25.08 3.02
N LYS A 37 4.34 -26.26 3.24
CA LYS A 37 5.69 -26.52 2.72
C LYS A 37 5.77 -26.38 1.20
N LEU A 38 4.72 -26.80 0.53
CA LEU A 38 4.57 -26.70 -0.92
C LEU A 38 3.09 -26.52 -1.26
N LEU A 39 2.78 -25.46 -1.99
CA LEU A 39 1.46 -25.22 -2.58
C LEU A 39 1.65 -24.86 -4.05
N GLY A 40 1.11 -25.67 -4.95
CA GLY A 40 0.96 -25.38 -6.37
C GLY A 40 -0.49 -25.15 -6.71
N ASN A 41 -0.79 -24.12 -7.50
CA ASN A 41 -2.12 -23.85 -8.02
C ASN A 41 -2.02 -23.41 -9.47
N ILE A 42 -2.88 -23.97 -10.31
CA ILE A 42 -3.05 -23.61 -11.71
C ILE A 42 -4.52 -23.28 -11.93
N TYR A 43 -4.77 -22.12 -12.49
CA TYR A 43 -6.10 -21.72 -12.95
C TYR A 43 -6.05 -21.43 -14.45
N VAL A 44 -7.01 -21.97 -15.18
CA VAL A 44 -7.20 -21.70 -16.60
C VAL A 44 -8.70 -21.49 -16.84
N ASN A 45 -9.05 -20.49 -17.64
CA ASN A 45 -10.43 -20.29 -18.07
C ASN A 45 -10.58 -20.52 -19.58
N ASP A 46 -11.83 -20.54 -20.05
CA ASP A 46 -12.23 -20.71 -21.45
C ASP A 46 -11.75 -19.57 -22.38
N GLN A 47 -11.40 -18.43 -21.81
CA GLN A 47 -10.88 -17.27 -22.52
C GLN A 47 -9.34 -17.34 -22.72
N GLY A 48 -8.69 -18.38 -22.19
CA GLY A 48 -7.25 -18.59 -22.30
C GLY A 48 -6.40 -17.85 -21.27
N LYS A 49 -7.04 -17.24 -20.24
CA LYS A 49 -6.30 -16.70 -19.11
C LYS A 49 -5.74 -17.85 -18.28
N THR A 50 -4.45 -17.79 -17.96
CA THR A 50 -3.79 -18.77 -17.13
C THR A 50 -3.08 -18.09 -15.97
N ASP A 51 -3.32 -18.59 -14.74
CA ASP A 51 -2.63 -18.18 -13.52
C ASP A 51 -1.86 -19.37 -12.94
N LEU A 52 -0.58 -19.19 -12.68
CA LEU A 52 0.30 -20.17 -12.06
C LEU A 52 0.75 -19.62 -10.70
N ASN A 53 0.60 -20.41 -9.65
CA ASN A 53 1.08 -20.06 -8.32
C ASN A 53 1.91 -21.19 -7.75
N LEU A 54 3.07 -20.85 -7.20
CA LEU A 54 3.93 -21.78 -6.47
C LEU A 54 4.41 -21.12 -5.18
N ASN A 55 4.10 -21.74 -4.05
CA ASN A 55 4.58 -21.31 -2.74
C ASN A 55 5.41 -22.42 -2.13
N VAL A 56 6.59 -22.08 -1.66
CA VAL A 56 7.49 -23.00 -0.95
C VAL A 56 7.89 -22.36 0.36
N ALA A 57 7.65 -23.04 1.49
CA ALA A 57 8.04 -22.55 2.80
C ALA A 57 8.76 -23.66 3.59
N THR A 58 9.82 -23.29 4.29
CA THR A 58 10.58 -24.24 5.10
C THR A 58 11.23 -23.58 6.31
N LYS A 59 11.36 -24.34 7.37
CA LYS A 59 12.25 -23.99 8.49
C LYS A 59 13.65 -24.43 8.14
N LEU A 60 14.60 -23.50 8.10
CA LEU A 60 16.01 -23.78 7.86
C LEU A 60 16.67 -24.34 9.13
N ASN A 61 16.24 -23.88 10.30
CA ASN A 61 16.60 -24.38 11.62
C ASN A 61 15.58 -23.88 12.66
N GLU A 62 15.86 -24.03 13.94
CA GLU A 62 14.96 -23.60 15.03
C GLU A 62 14.67 -22.10 15.06
N LYS A 63 15.60 -21.27 14.53
CA LYS A 63 15.53 -19.81 14.57
C LYS A 63 15.16 -19.19 13.22
N TRP A 64 15.42 -19.88 12.12
CA TRP A 64 15.24 -19.35 10.77
C TRP A 64 14.18 -20.11 9.98
N ALA A 65 13.34 -19.36 9.32
CA ALA A 65 12.40 -19.87 8.31
C ALA A 65 12.43 -19.00 7.06
N THR A 66 12.13 -19.59 5.90
CA THR A 66 12.04 -18.89 4.62
C THR A 66 10.80 -19.30 3.85
N ALA A 67 10.27 -18.38 3.04
CA ALA A 67 9.21 -18.64 2.08
C ALA A 67 9.53 -17.98 0.74
N LEU A 68 9.32 -18.73 -0.33
CA LEU A 68 9.33 -18.28 -1.71
C LEU A 68 7.90 -18.34 -2.23
N LEU A 69 7.41 -17.22 -2.76
CA LEU A 69 6.09 -17.08 -3.35
C LEU A 69 6.28 -16.64 -4.79
N LEU A 70 5.79 -17.46 -5.73
CA LEU A 70 5.83 -17.19 -7.17
C LEU A 70 4.42 -17.07 -7.72
N HIS A 71 4.21 -16.11 -8.59
CA HIS A 71 2.97 -15.94 -9.35
C HIS A 71 3.30 -15.53 -10.76
N ASP A 72 2.72 -16.22 -11.72
CA ASP A 72 2.74 -15.87 -13.13
C ASP A 72 1.31 -15.91 -13.68
N ASN A 73 0.95 -14.86 -14.40
CA ASN A 73 -0.36 -14.71 -15.02
C ASN A 73 -0.15 -14.28 -16.46
N PHE A 74 -0.77 -14.96 -17.40
CA PHE A 74 -0.74 -14.55 -18.79
C PHE A 74 -2.09 -14.69 -19.48
N MET A 75 -2.32 -13.78 -20.41
CA MET A 75 -3.48 -13.75 -21.29
C MET A 75 -3.04 -13.30 -22.67
N ASN A 76 -3.13 -14.19 -23.65
CA ASN A 76 -2.69 -13.93 -25.01
C ASN A 76 -3.84 -13.70 -26.00
N ASN A 77 -5.07 -14.05 -25.62
CA ASN A 77 -6.24 -13.94 -26.49
C ASN A 77 -6.80 -12.52 -26.44
N ALA A 78 -6.91 -11.90 -27.61
CA ALA A 78 -7.63 -10.62 -27.77
C ALA A 78 -9.14 -10.91 -27.82
N LEU A 79 -9.82 -10.71 -26.71
CA LEU A 79 -11.26 -10.93 -26.58
C LEU A 79 -12.02 -9.65 -26.86
N ASP A 80 -13.12 -9.79 -27.61
CA ASP A 80 -14.08 -8.75 -27.95
C ASP A 80 -15.47 -9.39 -27.98
N MET A 81 -16.10 -9.49 -26.81
CA MET A 81 -17.40 -10.16 -26.67
C MET A 81 -18.57 -9.27 -27.07
N ASN A 82 -18.39 -7.96 -27.00
CA ASN A 82 -19.40 -6.96 -27.35
C ASN A 82 -19.30 -6.53 -28.82
N MET A 83 -18.29 -7.00 -29.57
CA MET A 83 -18.04 -6.75 -31.00
C MET A 83 -17.87 -5.25 -31.34
N ASP A 84 -17.24 -4.48 -30.44
CA ASP A 84 -16.97 -3.09 -30.68
C ASP A 84 -15.58 -2.85 -31.34
N GLY A 85 -14.82 -3.91 -31.56
CA GLY A 85 -13.49 -3.87 -32.18
C GLY A 85 -12.36 -3.65 -31.19
N PHE A 86 -12.64 -3.51 -29.88
CA PHE A 86 -11.66 -3.32 -28.83
C PHE A 86 -11.52 -4.57 -27.94
N LYS A 87 -10.35 -4.71 -27.33
CA LYS A 87 -10.12 -5.78 -26.36
C LYS A 87 -10.87 -5.48 -25.07
N ASP A 88 -11.75 -6.37 -24.63
CA ASP A 88 -12.44 -6.30 -23.34
C ASP A 88 -11.48 -6.36 -22.15
N MET A 89 -10.37 -7.09 -22.32
CA MET A 89 -9.30 -7.21 -21.34
C MET A 89 -7.94 -7.08 -22.03
N PRO A 90 -6.96 -6.45 -21.38
CA PRO A 90 -5.63 -6.36 -21.95
C PRO A 90 -4.97 -7.74 -22.05
N THR A 91 -4.26 -7.98 -23.16
CA THR A 91 -3.33 -9.09 -23.28
C THR A 91 -2.03 -8.79 -22.54
N GLY A 92 -1.27 -9.82 -22.17
CA GLY A 92 0.04 -9.63 -21.55
C GLY A 92 0.38 -10.68 -20.49
N ASN A 93 1.45 -10.39 -19.76
CA ASN A 93 2.00 -11.26 -18.74
C ASN A 93 2.30 -10.46 -17.45
N THR A 94 2.07 -11.10 -16.30
CA THR A 94 2.47 -10.58 -14.99
C THR A 94 3.26 -11.63 -14.24
N PHE A 95 4.55 -11.42 -14.06
CA PHE A 95 5.39 -12.24 -13.21
C PHE A 95 5.66 -11.53 -11.89
N SER A 96 5.48 -12.24 -10.77
CA SER A 96 5.74 -11.71 -9.44
C SER A 96 6.42 -12.75 -8.55
N LEU A 97 7.45 -12.32 -7.84
CA LEU A 97 8.21 -13.15 -6.92
C LEU A 97 8.39 -12.42 -5.59
N VAL A 98 8.17 -13.12 -4.48
CA VAL A 98 8.57 -12.67 -3.13
C VAL A 98 9.38 -13.78 -2.48
N ASN A 99 10.59 -13.46 -2.04
CA ASN A 99 11.35 -14.33 -1.15
C ASN A 99 11.55 -13.62 0.18
N ARG A 100 11.13 -14.26 1.27
CA ARG A 100 11.18 -13.67 2.61
C ARG A 100 11.78 -14.63 3.63
N TYR A 101 12.46 -14.04 4.60
CA TYR A 101 13.09 -14.74 5.72
C TYR A 101 12.52 -14.23 7.04
N LYS A 102 12.40 -15.10 8.00
CA LYS A 102 12.09 -14.79 9.39
C LYS A 102 13.15 -15.35 10.30
N TYR A 103 13.56 -14.56 11.27
CA TYR A 103 14.42 -14.96 12.38
C TYR A 103 13.72 -14.71 13.71
N ASP A 104 13.79 -15.67 14.62
CA ASP A 104 13.29 -15.57 15.99
C ASP A 104 14.24 -16.36 16.90
N ASN A 105 14.89 -15.67 17.85
CA ASN A 105 15.81 -16.33 18.76
C ASN A 105 15.18 -16.74 20.08
N SER A 106 13.86 -16.54 20.26
CA SER A 106 13.11 -16.77 21.50
C SER A 106 13.55 -15.93 22.70
N ASN A 107 14.61 -15.11 22.56
CA ASN A 107 15.15 -14.22 23.58
C ASN A 107 14.85 -12.74 23.28
N GLY A 108 13.76 -12.49 22.54
CA GLY A 108 13.25 -11.15 22.26
C GLY A 108 13.69 -10.56 20.92
N VAL A 109 14.68 -11.12 20.21
CA VAL A 109 15.07 -10.62 18.87
C VAL A 109 14.22 -11.29 17.80
N LEU A 110 13.52 -10.45 17.03
CA LEU A 110 12.69 -10.82 15.89
C LEU A 110 13.17 -10.07 14.66
N ALA A 111 13.40 -10.76 13.56
CA ALA A 111 13.69 -10.11 12.29
C ALA A 111 12.88 -10.74 11.16
N GLN A 112 12.48 -9.90 10.21
CA GLN A 112 11.91 -10.31 8.93
C GLN A 112 12.52 -9.44 7.86
N PHE A 113 12.93 -10.03 6.74
CA PHE A 113 13.36 -9.31 5.57
C PHE A 113 13.04 -10.11 4.31
N GLY A 114 12.94 -9.43 3.21
CA GLY A 114 12.66 -10.08 1.96
C GLY A 114 12.86 -9.16 0.76
N VAL A 115 12.85 -9.78 -0.39
CA VAL A 115 12.90 -9.12 -1.69
C VAL A 115 11.63 -9.44 -2.47
N LYS A 116 11.18 -8.46 -3.27
CA LYS A 116 10.07 -8.62 -4.19
C LYS A 116 10.49 -8.14 -5.57
N VAL A 117 10.09 -8.90 -6.58
CA VAL A 117 10.26 -8.56 -7.99
C VAL A 117 8.89 -8.63 -8.66
N LEU A 118 8.58 -7.64 -9.47
CA LEU A 118 7.39 -7.58 -10.31
C LEU A 118 7.82 -7.18 -11.72
N ASN A 119 7.32 -7.92 -12.71
CA ASN A 119 7.33 -7.53 -14.12
C ASN A 119 5.89 -7.70 -14.64
N ASP A 120 5.31 -6.61 -15.12
CA ASP A 120 3.94 -6.58 -15.62
C ASP A 120 3.89 -5.92 -16.99
N GLN A 121 3.36 -6.63 -17.98
CA GLN A 121 3.20 -6.17 -19.36
C GLN A 121 1.75 -6.28 -19.74
N LYS A 122 1.14 -5.17 -20.16
CA LYS A 122 -0.26 -5.10 -20.58
C LYS A 122 -0.36 -4.37 -21.90
N VAL A 123 -1.13 -4.95 -22.83
CA VAL A 123 -1.41 -4.37 -24.15
C VAL A 123 -2.92 -4.36 -24.37
N GLY A 124 -3.47 -3.18 -24.54
CA GLY A 124 -4.90 -2.93 -24.81
C GLY A 124 -5.11 -2.20 -26.14
N GLY A 125 -6.36 -1.85 -26.41
CA GLY A 125 -6.78 -1.14 -27.62
C GLY A 125 -7.52 -2.04 -28.61
N GLU A 126 -7.49 -1.70 -29.89
CA GLU A 126 -8.18 -2.49 -30.93
C GLU A 126 -7.70 -3.95 -30.94
N THR A 127 -8.62 -4.88 -31.24
CA THR A 127 -8.30 -6.33 -31.31
C THR A 127 -7.23 -6.66 -32.30
N SER A 128 -7.17 -5.92 -33.40
CA SER A 128 -6.20 -6.06 -34.50
C SER A 128 -4.94 -5.20 -34.37
N PHE A 129 -4.79 -4.47 -33.25
CA PHE A 129 -3.60 -3.68 -32.98
C PHE A 129 -2.35 -4.55 -32.86
N ASN A 130 -1.29 -4.20 -33.62
CA ASN A 130 0.02 -4.85 -33.57
C ASN A 130 1.07 -3.82 -33.13
N GLU A 131 1.71 -4.06 -32.01
CA GLU A 131 2.68 -3.14 -31.42
C GLU A 131 3.88 -2.84 -32.34
N ASN A 132 4.29 -3.78 -33.19
CA ASN A 132 5.43 -3.60 -34.07
C ASN A 132 5.14 -2.66 -35.27
N SER A 133 3.89 -2.63 -35.75
CA SER A 133 3.51 -1.84 -36.95
C SER A 133 2.68 -0.60 -36.63
N ASP A 134 1.91 -0.63 -35.56
CA ASP A 134 0.88 0.37 -35.30
C ASP A 134 1.23 1.32 -34.14
N LYS A 135 2.27 0.99 -33.34
CA LYS A 135 2.74 1.84 -32.26
C LYS A 135 3.08 3.24 -32.74
N TYR A 136 2.56 4.27 -32.09
CA TYR A 136 2.70 5.69 -32.43
C TYR A 136 2.22 6.05 -33.84
N THR A 137 1.29 5.28 -34.39
CA THR A 137 0.62 5.61 -35.64
C THR A 137 -0.86 5.94 -35.39
N GLN A 138 -1.52 6.43 -36.44
CA GLN A 138 -2.98 6.65 -36.42
C GLN A 138 -3.76 5.53 -37.12
N ASN A 139 -3.08 4.45 -37.51
CA ASN A 139 -3.73 3.34 -38.25
C ASN A 139 -4.68 2.55 -37.36
N ARG A 140 -4.22 2.24 -36.14
CA ARG A 140 -4.98 1.48 -35.13
C ARG A 140 -4.65 2.01 -33.76
N TYR A 141 -5.67 2.12 -32.92
CA TYR A 141 -5.47 2.57 -31.56
C TYR A 141 -4.97 1.40 -30.68
N GLY A 142 -3.88 1.64 -30.01
CA GLY A 142 -3.34 0.70 -29.02
C GLY A 142 -2.66 1.42 -27.86
N LEU A 143 -2.58 0.71 -26.75
CA LEU A 143 -1.84 1.14 -25.57
C LEU A 143 -1.01 -0.01 -25.02
N ALA A 144 0.13 0.31 -24.43
CA ALA A 144 0.86 -0.66 -23.62
C ALA A 144 1.39 -0.01 -22.35
N ILE A 145 1.41 -0.81 -21.28
CA ILE A 145 1.99 -0.44 -20.00
C ILE A 145 2.94 -1.56 -19.60
N ASN A 146 4.23 -1.23 -19.52
CA ASN A 146 5.28 -2.15 -19.07
C ASN A 146 5.81 -1.64 -17.73
N THR A 147 5.65 -2.43 -16.69
CA THR A 147 6.03 -2.09 -15.32
C THR A 147 7.07 -3.06 -14.78
N GLN A 148 8.11 -2.52 -14.17
CA GLN A 148 9.09 -3.29 -13.41
C GLN A 148 9.20 -2.69 -12.00
N ARG A 149 9.24 -3.56 -10.98
CA ARG A 149 9.45 -3.14 -9.60
C ARG A 149 10.37 -4.12 -8.87
N TYR A 150 11.36 -3.55 -8.24
CA TYR A 150 12.26 -4.23 -7.32
C TYR A 150 12.06 -3.64 -5.94
N GLU A 151 11.95 -4.49 -4.93
CA GLU A 151 11.69 -4.04 -3.57
C GLU A 151 12.48 -4.87 -2.56
N LEU A 152 13.13 -4.19 -1.63
CA LEU A 152 13.74 -4.75 -0.43
C LEU A 152 12.95 -4.24 0.78
N PHE A 153 12.52 -5.13 1.65
CA PHE A 153 11.77 -4.75 2.84
C PHE A 153 12.24 -5.52 4.07
N GLY A 154 12.06 -4.93 5.24
CA GLY A 154 12.39 -5.62 6.46
C GLY A 154 11.85 -4.97 7.73
N LYS A 155 11.88 -5.78 8.78
CA LYS A 155 11.56 -5.42 10.16
C LYS A 155 12.57 -6.06 11.08
N LEU A 156 13.13 -5.29 12.00
CA LEU A 156 13.96 -5.77 13.09
C LEU A 156 13.33 -5.32 14.39
N GLY A 157 13.07 -6.22 15.32
CA GLY A 157 12.45 -5.92 16.59
C GLY A 157 13.19 -6.57 17.75
N TYR A 158 13.16 -5.86 18.87
CA TYR A 158 13.60 -6.39 20.16
C TYR A 158 12.50 -6.18 21.20
N VAL A 159 11.98 -7.28 21.72
CA VAL A 159 11.04 -7.29 22.86
C VAL A 159 11.84 -7.61 24.11
N PHE A 160 11.78 -6.74 25.11
CA PHE A 160 12.51 -6.94 26.35
C PHE A 160 11.95 -8.14 27.11
N PRO A 161 12.72 -9.24 27.30
CA PRO A 161 12.16 -10.49 27.83
C PRO A 161 11.52 -10.37 29.23
N GLN A 162 12.09 -9.51 30.08
CA GLN A 162 11.59 -9.27 31.44
C GLN A 162 10.47 -8.22 31.49
N GLN A 163 10.26 -7.46 30.39
CA GLN A 163 9.27 -6.40 30.29
C GLN A 163 8.57 -6.48 28.92
N LYS A 164 7.76 -7.52 28.70
CA LYS A 164 7.16 -7.84 27.41
C LYS A 164 6.29 -6.71 26.80
N PHE A 165 5.89 -5.74 27.63
CA PHE A 165 5.21 -4.52 27.18
C PHE A 165 6.15 -3.50 26.53
N LYS A 166 7.46 -3.68 26.67
CA LYS A 166 8.50 -2.78 26.17
C LYS A 166 9.16 -3.41 24.95
N SER A 167 9.21 -2.64 23.87
CA SER A 167 9.84 -3.08 22.63
C SER A 167 10.41 -1.90 21.84
N ILE A 168 11.42 -2.19 21.03
CA ILE A 168 11.94 -1.32 20.00
C ILE A 168 11.90 -2.05 18.67
N GLY A 169 11.49 -1.37 17.60
CA GLY A 169 11.42 -1.95 16.27
C GLY A 169 11.87 -0.96 15.20
N LEU A 170 12.59 -1.47 14.24
CA LEU A 170 12.97 -0.77 13.02
C LEU A 170 12.26 -1.42 11.84
N GLN A 171 11.56 -0.64 11.04
CA GLN A 171 11.00 -1.05 9.76
C GLN A 171 11.71 -0.31 8.65
N PHE A 172 11.93 -0.95 7.52
CA PHE A 172 12.47 -0.30 6.33
C PHE A 172 11.91 -0.91 5.06
N ASN A 173 11.84 -0.09 4.03
CA ASN A 173 11.49 -0.48 2.67
C ASN A 173 12.32 0.36 1.70
N ALA A 174 12.85 -0.28 0.66
CA ALA A 174 13.51 0.39 -0.46
C ALA A 174 12.93 -0.19 -1.75
N SER A 175 12.54 0.65 -2.70
CA SER A 175 12.02 0.19 -3.98
C SER A 175 12.49 1.04 -5.15
N ASP A 176 12.66 0.40 -6.29
CA ASP A 176 12.81 1.00 -7.62
C ASP A 176 11.63 0.52 -8.47
N TYR A 177 10.86 1.47 -8.98
CA TYR A 177 9.70 1.25 -9.85
C TYR A 177 9.94 1.95 -11.17
N GLN A 178 9.74 1.23 -12.27
CA GLN A 178 9.90 1.75 -13.63
C GLN A 178 8.63 1.43 -14.41
N GLN A 179 8.12 2.41 -15.12
CA GLN A 179 7.02 2.28 -16.05
C GLN A 179 7.39 2.88 -17.39
N ALA A 180 7.22 2.10 -18.45
CA ALA A 180 7.25 2.58 -19.83
C ALA A 180 5.87 2.34 -20.44
N SER A 181 5.18 3.41 -20.85
CA SER A 181 3.82 3.28 -21.34
C SER A 181 3.52 4.25 -22.47
N TYR A 182 2.59 3.86 -23.33
CA TYR A 182 1.99 4.73 -24.32
C TYR A 182 0.50 4.46 -24.47
N PHE A 183 -0.23 5.47 -24.90
CA PHE A 183 -1.68 5.46 -25.08
C PHE A 183 -1.97 6.14 -26.44
N GLY A 184 -2.06 5.34 -27.53
CA GLY A 184 -2.07 5.86 -28.88
C GLY A 184 -0.80 6.66 -29.19
N LEU A 185 -0.92 7.99 -29.33
CA LEU A 185 0.21 8.89 -29.55
C LEU A 185 0.79 9.52 -28.26
N THR A 186 0.11 9.34 -27.13
CA THR A 186 0.56 9.88 -25.83
C THR A 186 1.59 8.94 -25.21
N ASN A 187 2.76 9.45 -24.86
CA ASN A 187 3.81 8.72 -24.17
C ASN A 187 3.88 9.12 -22.70
N TYR A 188 3.98 8.15 -21.79
CA TYR A 188 4.25 8.41 -20.39
C TYR A 188 5.22 7.36 -19.84
N ASN A 189 6.39 7.83 -19.42
CA ASN A 189 7.39 7.01 -18.74
C ASN A 189 7.65 7.56 -17.35
N ALA A 190 7.85 6.68 -16.39
CA ALA A 190 8.12 7.07 -15.01
C ALA A 190 9.14 6.15 -14.36
N ASN A 191 10.00 6.73 -13.53
CA ASN A 191 10.85 6.03 -12.60
C ASN A 191 10.66 6.63 -11.22
N GLN A 192 10.37 5.76 -10.23
CA GLN A 192 10.27 6.13 -8.82
C GLN A 192 11.28 5.32 -8.01
N GLN A 193 12.12 6.01 -7.25
CA GLN A 193 12.98 5.43 -6.25
C GLN A 193 12.49 5.86 -4.86
N SER A 194 12.16 4.89 -4.02
CA SER A 194 11.64 5.14 -2.68
C SER A 194 12.50 4.47 -1.62
N PHE A 195 12.70 5.16 -0.51
CA PHE A 195 13.25 4.61 0.71
C PHE A 195 12.43 5.10 1.90
N PHE A 196 11.96 4.18 2.72
CA PHE A 196 11.24 4.47 3.95
C PHE A 196 11.87 3.73 5.11
N THR A 197 12.02 4.40 6.25
CA THR A 197 12.40 3.75 7.50
C THR A 197 11.62 4.34 8.67
N ASN A 198 11.32 3.50 9.66
CA ASN A 198 10.54 3.87 10.83
C ASN A 198 11.08 3.16 12.08
N LEU A 199 11.63 3.93 13.01
CA LEU A 199 12.10 3.47 14.32
C LEU A 199 10.97 3.71 15.33
N ILE A 200 10.50 2.65 15.99
CA ILE A 200 9.37 2.67 16.90
C ILE A 200 9.81 2.17 18.26
N TYR A 201 9.57 2.93 19.29
CA TYR A 201 9.68 2.52 20.68
C TYR A 201 8.28 2.44 21.29
N GLN A 202 7.98 1.33 21.95
CA GLN A 202 6.73 1.10 22.65
C GLN A 202 6.97 0.79 24.11
N SER A 203 6.16 1.36 25.01
CA SER A 203 6.18 1.07 26.45
C SER A 203 4.83 1.41 27.09
N ILE A 204 4.78 1.35 28.41
CA ILE A 204 3.62 1.71 29.26
C ILE A 204 4.01 2.82 30.22
N ILE A 205 2.99 3.53 30.75
CA ILE A 205 3.13 4.50 31.85
C ILE A 205 2.41 3.89 33.06
N ASN A 206 3.17 3.45 34.05
CA ASN A 206 2.74 2.79 35.29
C ASN A 206 1.98 1.46 35.11
N SER A 207 1.01 1.39 34.22
CA SER A 207 0.18 0.19 33.99
C SER A 207 -0.11 -0.05 32.52
N THR A 208 -0.59 -1.26 32.19
CA THR A 208 -0.98 -1.63 30.82
C THR A 208 -2.23 -0.88 30.31
N ILE A 209 -2.91 -0.13 31.18
CA ILE A 209 -4.00 0.77 30.80
C ILE A 209 -3.47 1.94 29.94
N HIS A 210 -2.25 2.37 30.21
CA HIS A 210 -1.59 3.51 29.59
C HIS A 210 -0.42 3.05 28.74
N LYS A 211 -0.63 2.85 27.43
CA LYS A 211 0.43 2.48 26.49
C LYS A 211 0.81 3.67 25.66
N PHE A 212 2.07 3.72 25.24
CA PHE A 212 2.50 4.72 24.28
C PHE A 212 3.46 4.13 23.25
N ARG A 213 3.48 4.76 22.08
CA ARG A 213 4.46 4.56 21.02
C ARG A 213 5.05 5.90 20.64
N THR A 214 6.34 5.92 20.40
CA THR A 214 7.04 7.10 19.89
C THR A 214 8.14 6.68 18.96
N GLY A 215 8.60 7.57 18.12
CA GLY A 215 9.67 7.22 17.21
C GLY A 215 10.00 8.26 16.18
N PHE A 216 10.84 7.84 15.25
CA PHE A 216 11.31 8.64 14.13
C PHE A 216 11.07 7.88 12.84
N SER A 217 10.69 8.62 11.80
CA SER A 217 10.59 8.08 10.45
C SER A 217 11.37 8.96 9.49
N PHE A 218 11.78 8.35 8.40
CA PHE A 218 12.40 9.04 7.29
C PHE A 218 11.85 8.47 5.99
N GLN A 219 11.39 9.34 5.11
CA GLN A 219 10.91 9.02 3.77
C GLN A 219 11.73 9.79 2.75
N TYR A 220 12.14 9.07 1.73
CA TYR A 220 12.80 9.60 0.55
C TYR A 220 12.10 9.06 -0.67
N ASP A 221 11.65 9.95 -1.55
CA ASP A 221 11.07 9.60 -2.84
C ASP A 221 11.70 10.48 -3.93
N LYS A 222 12.11 9.84 -5.02
CA LYS A 222 12.55 10.51 -6.23
C LYS A 222 11.72 10.01 -7.39
N TYR A 223 11.11 10.95 -8.10
CA TYR A 223 10.32 10.71 -9.31
C TYR A 223 11.00 11.37 -10.49
N ASN A 224 11.14 10.64 -11.58
CA ASN A 224 11.47 11.15 -12.90
C ASN A 224 10.33 10.71 -13.82
N GLU A 225 9.61 11.66 -14.37
CA GLU A 225 8.41 11.39 -15.18
C GLU A 225 8.51 12.16 -16.50
N ASP A 226 8.30 11.45 -17.61
CA ASP A 226 8.25 12.02 -18.94
C ASP A 226 6.84 11.86 -19.50
N TYR A 227 6.17 12.97 -19.74
CA TYR A 227 4.87 13.03 -20.39
C TYR A 227 5.02 13.73 -21.74
N ASN A 228 4.91 12.96 -22.81
CA ASN A 228 5.23 13.39 -24.17
C ASN A 228 6.63 14.02 -24.25
N LEU A 229 6.71 15.33 -24.52
CA LEU A 229 7.97 16.08 -24.64
C LEU A 229 8.38 16.79 -23.33
N ASN A 230 7.59 16.64 -22.27
CA ASN A 230 7.84 17.34 -21.01
C ASN A 230 8.38 16.36 -19.96
N SER A 231 9.45 16.77 -19.28
CA SER A 231 10.05 16.00 -18.18
C SER A 231 9.77 16.70 -16.86
N TYR A 232 9.42 15.90 -15.85
CA TYR A 232 9.14 16.35 -14.49
C TYR A 232 10.02 15.57 -13.52
N VAL A 233 10.76 16.29 -12.68
CA VAL A 233 11.63 15.71 -11.67
C VAL A 233 11.18 16.20 -10.30
N ARG A 234 10.91 15.26 -9.40
CA ARG A 234 10.55 15.55 -8.01
C ARG A 234 11.40 14.73 -7.06
N LYS A 235 11.88 15.39 -6.00
CA LYS A 235 12.59 14.75 -4.91
C LYS A 235 11.97 15.20 -3.59
N GLU A 236 11.46 14.24 -2.83
CA GLU A 236 10.90 14.47 -1.50
C GLU A 236 11.78 13.83 -0.44
N ILE A 237 12.06 14.61 0.61
CA ILE A 237 12.80 14.18 1.80
C ILE A 237 11.97 14.59 2.99
N VAL A 238 11.48 13.62 3.75
CA VAL A 238 10.53 13.87 4.84
C VAL A 238 10.98 13.14 6.10
N PRO A 239 11.87 13.73 6.93
CA PRO A 239 12.05 13.29 8.29
C PRO A 239 10.82 13.64 9.14
N GLY A 240 10.45 12.75 10.06
CA GLY A 240 9.32 12.95 10.94
C GLY A 240 9.50 12.29 12.30
N THR A 241 8.71 12.77 13.27
CA THR A 241 8.62 12.20 14.61
C THR A 241 7.16 12.10 15.02
N PHE A 242 6.86 11.15 15.88
CA PHE A 242 5.48 10.92 16.32
C PHE A 242 5.42 10.47 17.77
N PHE A 243 4.27 10.73 18.38
CA PHE A 243 3.87 10.19 19.67
C PHE A 243 2.41 9.74 19.58
N GLU A 244 2.14 8.52 20.01
CA GLU A 244 0.81 7.92 20.07
C GLU A 244 0.56 7.37 21.47
N TYR A 245 -0.55 7.74 22.06
CA TYR A 245 -0.97 7.29 23.37
C TYR A 245 -2.25 6.50 23.26
N THR A 246 -2.29 5.33 23.92
CA THR A 246 -3.45 4.46 24.01
C THR A 246 -3.89 4.35 25.46
N TYR A 247 -5.16 4.64 25.70
CA TYR A 247 -5.82 4.52 27.00
C TYR A 247 -6.92 3.47 26.92
N THR A 248 -6.80 2.40 27.72
CA THR A 248 -7.73 1.28 27.73
C THR A 248 -8.04 0.92 29.20
N PRO A 249 -8.92 1.70 29.88
CA PRO A 249 -9.19 1.53 31.30
C PRO A 249 -9.92 0.22 31.61
N ASN A 250 -10.72 -0.27 30.66
CA ASN A 250 -11.50 -1.51 30.73
C ASN A 250 -11.84 -1.99 29.31
N ASP A 251 -12.57 -3.09 29.19
CA ASP A 251 -12.96 -3.69 27.91
C ASP A 251 -13.97 -2.82 27.11
N GLN A 252 -14.66 -1.91 27.78
CA GLN A 252 -15.67 -1.05 27.15
C GLN A 252 -15.05 0.17 26.44
N TRP A 253 -13.93 0.68 26.93
CA TRP A 253 -13.32 1.90 26.44
C TRP A 253 -11.94 1.70 25.86
N SER A 254 -11.72 2.27 24.68
CA SER A 254 -10.39 2.41 24.09
C SER A 254 -10.28 3.77 23.41
N LEU A 255 -9.26 4.52 23.79
CA LEU A 255 -8.91 5.81 23.19
C LEU A 255 -7.49 5.71 22.64
N VAL A 256 -7.29 6.12 21.40
CA VAL A 256 -5.96 6.26 20.77
C VAL A 256 -5.84 7.70 20.28
N ALA A 257 -4.92 8.45 20.87
CA ALA A 257 -4.60 9.82 20.48
C ALA A 257 -3.15 9.90 20.00
N GLY A 258 -2.93 10.49 18.85
CA GLY A 258 -1.61 10.60 18.26
C GLY A 258 -1.34 12.00 17.67
N ILE A 259 -0.09 12.39 17.70
CA ILE A 259 0.42 13.57 17.03
C ILE A 259 1.70 13.23 16.29
N ARG A 260 1.83 13.73 15.07
CA ARG A 260 3.00 13.55 14.24
C ARG A 260 3.42 14.88 13.64
N GLY A 261 4.71 15.17 13.67
CA GLY A 261 5.33 16.31 13.02
C GLY A 261 6.32 15.86 11.97
N ASP A 262 6.21 16.40 10.77
CA ASP A 262 7.04 16.08 9.62
C ASP A 262 7.59 17.36 8.98
N ASN A 263 8.75 17.25 8.35
CA ASN A 263 9.35 18.35 7.57
C ASN A 263 9.57 17.86 6.14
N ASN A 264 8.75 18.34 5.21
CA ASN A 264 8.90 18.04 3.78
C ASN A 264 9.75 19.14 3.14
N ASN A 265 10.79 18.77 2.40
CA ASN A 265 11.70 19.72 1.75
C ASN A 265 11.00 20.61 0.71
N ILE A 266 9.81 20.21 0.20
CA ILE A 266 9.02 21.00 -0.77
C ILE A 266 8.02 21.90 -0.05
N TYR A 267 7.31 21.39 0.96
CA TYR A 267 6.16 22.05 1.58
C TYR A 267 6.41 22.56 3.00
N GLY A 268 7.63 22.34 3.53
CA GLY A 268 7.99 22.76 4.90
C GLY A 268 7.41 21.84 5.98
N SER A 269 7.36 22.37 7.20
CA SER A 269 6.94 21.63 8.39
C SER A 269 5.42 21.63 8.54
N PHE A 270 4.86 20.49 8.95
CA PHE A 270 3.43 20.33 9.22
C PHE A 270 3.17 19.32 10.34
N ILE A 271 1.94 19.36 10.87
CA ILE A 271 1.50 18.49 11.96
C ILE A 271 0.23 17.76 11.53
N THR A 272 0.16 16.45 11.85
CA THR A 272 -0.97 15.57 11.60
C THR A 272 -1.46 14.93 12.90
N PRO A 273 -2.41 15.56 13.61
CA PRO A 273 -3.07 14.99 14.80
C PRO A 273 -4.10 13.93 14.37
N ARG A 274 -4.29 12.90 15.22
CA ARG A 274 -5.28 11.83 15.03
C ARG A 274 -5.88 11.40 16.35
N LEU A 275 -7.17 11.06 16.34
CA LEU A 275 -7.93 10.58 17.48
C LEU A 275 -8.86 9.47 17.04
N ASN A 276 -8.86 8.37 17.78
CA ASN A 276 -9.80 7.26 17.62
C ASN A 276 -10.34 6.89 19.01
N ILE A 277 -11.66 6.79 19.13
CA ILE A 277 -12.35 6.38 20.33
C ILE A 277 -13.25 5.21 19.99
N ARG A 278 -13.21 4.15 20.80
CA ARG A 278 -14.13 3.03 20.77
C ARG A 278 -14.81 2.91 22.11
N TYR A 279 -16.14 2.80 22.09
CA TYR A 279 -16.96 2.60 23.27
C TYR A 279 -17.96 1.46 23.04
N GLU A 280 -17.93 0.46 23.92
CA GLU A 280 -18.82 -0.70 23.90
C GLU A 280 -19.59 -0.77 25.23
N PRO A 281 -20.71 -0.04 25.37
CA PRO A 281 -21.48 0.02 26.60
C PRO A 281 -22.02 -1.36 27.03
N VAL A 282 -22.43 -2.15 26.05
CA VAL A 282 -22.88 -3.53 26.23
C VAL A 282 -22.28 -4.39 25.11
N ILE A 283 -22.05 -5.66 25.39
CA ILE A 283 -21.47 -6.59 24.42
C ILE A 283 -22.28 -6.60 23.14
N GLY A 284 -21.62 -6.32 22.02
CA GLY A 284 -22.23 -6.29 20.70
C GLY A 284 -22.75 -4.93 20.23
N THR A 285 -22.71 -3.89 21.08
CA THR A 285 -23.00 -2.50 20.67
C THR A 285 -21.72 -1.68 20.72
N VAL A 286 -21.18 -1.32 19.57
CA VAL A 286 -19.88 -0.64 19.48
C VAL A 286 -20.04 0.71 18.78
N PHE A 287 -19.76 1.78 19.49
CA PHE A 287 -19.61 3.13 18.92
C PHE A 287 -18.13 3.39 18.62
N ARG A 288 -17.85 4.01 17.47
CA ARG A 288 -16.52 4.51 17.14
C ARG A 288 -16.60 5.94 16.66
N LEU A 289 -15.62 6.71 17.08
CA LEU A 289 -15.39 8.07 16.60
C LEU A 289 -13.94 8.13 16.12
N SER A 290 -13.74 8.69 14.94
CA SER A 290 -12.41 8.95 14.38
C SER A 290 -12.32 10.39 13.90
N ALA A 291 -11.17 11.02 14.13
CA ALA A 291 -10.86 12.34 13.59
C ALA A 291 -9.36 12.45 13.34
N GLY A 292 -8.97 13.10 12.25
CA GLY A 292 -7.57 13.34 12.00
C GLY A 292 -7.29 14.13 10.75
N LYS A 293 -6.07 14.66 10.71
CA LYS A 293 -5.50 15.37 9.57
C LYS A 293 -4.53 14.47 8.82
N GLY A 294 -4.55 14.54 7.49
CA GLY A 294 -3.53 13.99 6.63
C GLY A 294 -3.07 15.01 5.60
N GLN A 295 -1.88 14.78 5.06
CA GLN A 295 -1.29 15.59 3.99
C GLN A 295 -0.57 14.67 3.03
N ARG A 296 -0.64 14.94 1.72
CA ARG A 296 0.13 14.22 0.71
C ARG A 296 0.50 15.10 -0.47
N THR A 297 1.49 14.67 -1.22
CA THR A 297 1.80 15.21 -2.54
C THR A 297 1.01 14.44 -3.59
N ALA A 298 0.30 15.13 -4.47
CA ALA A 298 -0.44 14.50 -5.56
C ALA A 298 0.54 13.90 -6.60
N ASN A 299 0.25 12.69 -7.07
CA ASN A 299 0.94 12.03 -8.19
C ASN A 299 0.07 12.14 -9.43
N ILE A 300 -0.01 13.35 -9.99
CA ILE A 300 -1.03 13.74 -10.99
C ILE A 300 -1.06 12.86 -12.23
N PHE A 301 0.08 12.37 -12.70
CA PHE A 301 0.14 11.49 -13.87
C PHE A 301 -0.31 10.06 -13.51
N ALA A 302 0.27 9.48 -12.45
CA ALA A 302 -0.05 8.12 -12.04
C ALA A 302 -1.51 7.96 -11.60
N GLU A 303 -2.10 8.99 -10.96
CA GLU A 303 -3.48 8.97 -10.49
C GLU A 303 -4.51 9.24 -11.60
N ASN A 304 -4.08 9.74 -12.75
CA ASN A 304 -4.94 10.15 -13.87
C ASN A 304 -4.59 9.46 -15.19
N ASN A 305 -4.04 8.27 -15.18
CA ASN A 305 -3.66 7.52 -16.38
C ASN A 305 -4.81 7.37 -17.40
N SER A 306 -6.05 7.33 -16.94
CA SER A 306 -7.24 7.25 -17.81
C SER A 306 -7.39 8.46 -18.73
N LEU A 307 -6.82 9.61 -18.38
CA LEU A 307 -6.86 10.80 -19.24
C LEU A 307 -5.93 10.66 -20.46
N PHE A 308 -4.92 9.79 -20.39
CA PHE A 308 -3.96 9.58 -21.47
C PHE A 308 -4.54 8.83 -22.67
N VAL A 309 -5.64 8.08 -22.47
CA VAL A 309 -6.30 7.35 -23.57
C VAL A 309 -6.96 8.29 -24.59
N SER A 310 -7.18 9.55 -24.24
CA SER A 310 -7.69 10.57 -25.15
C SER A 310 -6.55 11.43 -25.67
N GLN A 311 -6.73 11.99 -26.88
CA GLN A 311 -5.76 12.94 -27.47
C GLN A 311 -5.89 14.36 -26.91
N ARG A 312 -6.63 14.56 -25.81
CA ARG A 312 -6.74 15.87 -25.17
C ARG A 312 -5.44 16.22 -24.49
N SER A 313 -4.97 17.45 -24.69
CA SER A 313 -3.79 17.93 -23.98
C SER A 313 -4.06 18.09 -22.50
N LEU A 314 -3.21 17.48 -21.66
CA LEU A 314 -3.21 17.69 -20.22
C LEU A 314 -2.44 18.97 -19.91
N MET A 315 -3.09 19.93 -19.26
CA MET A 315 -2.47 21.16 -18.81
C MET A 315 -2.50 21.24 -17.29
N ILE A 316 -1.34 21.42 -16.68
CA ILE A 316 -1.21 21.61 -15.24
C ILE A 316 -1.25 23.10 -14.95
N MET A 317 -2.30 23.57 -14.26
CA MET A 317 -2.47 24.97 -13.87
C MET A 317 -2.14 25.16 -12.40
N GLY A 318 -0.85 25.10 -12.05
CA GLY A 318 -0.37 25.35 -10.69
C GLY A 318 0.04 26.79 -10.50
N GLN A 319 -0.05 27.28 -9.26
CA GLN A 319 0.34 28.64 -8.86
C GLN A 319 1.48 28.67 -7.84
N ASN A 320 1.92 27.49 -7.34
CA ASN A 320 2.99 27.36 -6.37
C ASN A 320 4.30 26.94 -7.07
N ASN A 321 5.15 27.90 -7.41
CA ASN A 321 6.41 27.64 -8.13
C ASN A 321 7.39 26.72 -7.38
N SER A 322 7.25 26.58 -6.06
CA SER A 322 8.08 25.68 -5.24
C SER A 322 7.43 24.33 -5.00
N GLY A 323 6.14 24.15 -5.33
CA GLY A 323 5.40 22.92 -5.15
C GLY A 323 5.69 21.87 -6.22
N ALA A 324 5.42 20.61 -5.91
CA ALA A 324 5.43 19.54 -6.90
C ALA A 324 4.41 19.84 -8.00
N TYR A 325 4.82 19.77 -9.25
CA TYR A 325 4.02 20.18 -10.42
C TYR A 325 3.44 21.61 -10.32
N SER A 326 4.09 22.49 -9.57
CA SER A 326 3.57 23.83 -9.21
C SER A 326 2.25 23.81 -8.41
N LEU A 327 1.93 22.70 -7.74
CA LEU A 327 0.72 22.53 -6.93
C LEU A 327 1.02 22.62 -5.42
N ASN A 328 0.01 22.98 -4.66
CA ASN A 328 0.03 22.84 -3.19
C ASN A 328 -0.16 21.37 -2.78
N PRO A 329 0.26 20.98 -1.57
CA PRO A 329 -0.04 19.66 -1.06
C PRO A 329 -1.54 19.49 -0.84
N GLU A 330 -2.03 18.27 -0.99
CA GLU A 330 -3.39 17.92 -0.61
C GLU A 330 -3.45 17.79 0.91
N ILE A 331 -4.38 18.52 1.53
CA ILE A 331 -4.63 18.50 2.97
C ILE A 331 -6.06 18.06 3.19
N SER A 332 -6.26 17.07 4.03
CA SER A 332 -7.59 16.56 4.37
C SER A 332 -7.77 16.47 5.88
N TRP A 333 -8.99 16.82 6.32
CA TRP A 333 -9.51 16.49 7.63
C TRP A 333 -10.60 15.44 7.48
N ASN A 334 -10.34 14.26 8.02
CA ASN A 334 -11.31 13.18 8.08
C ASN A 334 -11.97 13.18 9.46
N LYS A 335 -13.29 13.00 9.49
CA LYS A 335 -14.08 12.81 10.72
C LYS A 335 -15.09 11.71 10.42
N GLY A 336 -15.21 10.76 11.32
CA GLY A 336 -16.14 9.65 11.16
C GLY A 336 -16.75 9.22 12.47
N ILE A 337 -17.98 8.77 12.41
CA ILE A 337 -18.69 8.11 13.49
C ILE A 337 -19.29 6.82 12.96
N SER A 338 -19.19 5.75 13.73
CA SER A 338 -19.84 4.49 13.38
C SER A 338 -20.50 3.83 14.58
N LEU A 339 -21.54 3.06 14.28
CA LEU A 339 -22.26 2.21 15.22
C LEU A 339 -22.36 0.81 14.63
N ASP A 340 -21.84 -0.18 15.33
CA ASP A 340 -22.11 -1.60 15.06
C ASP A 340 -22.99 -2.15 16.16
N GLN A 341 -24.09 -2.79 15.76
CA GLN A 341 -25.03 -3.46 16.67
C GLN A 341 -25.17 -4.93 16.24
N LYS A 342 -24.77 -5.85 17.13
CA LYS A 342 -24.99 -7.28 16.95
C LYS A 342 -26.29 -7.68 17.65
N PHE A 343 -27.09 -8.50 16.98
CA PHE A 343 -28.37 -9.02 17.49
C PHE A 343 -28.69 -10.35 16.81
N ASN A 344 -29.71 -11.02 17.27
CA ASN A 344 -30.18 -12.26 16.65
C ASN A 344 -31.54 -12.04 15.97
N VAL A 345 -31.67 -12.54 14.75
CA VAL A 345 -32.94 -12.59 14.00
C VAL A 345 -33.27 -14.05 13.75
N PHE A 346 -34.37 -14.54 14.29
CA PHE A 346 -34.78 -15.95 14.18
C PHE A 346 -33.64 -16.94 14.53
N ASN A 347 -32.92 -16.68 15.64
CA ASN A 347 -31.76 -17.45 16.11
C ASN A 347 -30.51 -17.39 15.20
N ASN A 348 -30.50 -16.59 14.16
CA ASN A 348 -29.32 -16.34 13.33
C ASN A 348 -28.62 -15.04 13.76
N PRO A 349 -27.29 -15.02 13.84
CA PRO A 349 -26.57 -13.80 14.16
C PRO A 349 -26.68 -12.78 13.02
N ALA A 350 -27.03 -11.54 13.37
CA ALA A 350 -27.10 -10.42 12.48
C ALA A 350 -26.27 -9.23 13.00
N THR A 351 -25.77 -8.42 12.11
CA THR A 351 -25.04 -7.17 12.48
C THR A 351 -25.59 -6.03 11.65
N LEU A 352 -25.97 -4.95 12.33
CA LEU A 352 -26.28 -3.66 11.71
C LEU A 352 -25.07 -2.77 11.88
N SER A 353 -24.53 -2.25 10.76
CA SER A 353 -23.44 -1.29 10.76
C SER A 353 -23.90 0.02 10.11
N LEU A 354 -23.72 1.11 10.82
CA LEU A 354 -23.98 2.47 10.36
C LEU A 354 -22.67 3.25 10.41
N ASP A 355 -22.28 3.85 9.28
CA ASP A 355 -21.06 4.65 9.16
C ASP A 355 -21.41 6.03 8.57
N TYR A 356 -20.86 7.12 9.17
CA TYR A 356 -20.93 8.48 8.66
C TYR A 356 -19.57 9.15 8.73
#